data_46ebe383ee781649358a098217e49282
#
_entry.id   46ebe383ee781649358a098217e49282
#
_cell.length_a   1.000
_cell.length_b   1.000
_cell.length_c   1.000
_cell.angle_alpha   90.00
_cell.angle_beta   90.00
_cell.angle_gamma   90.00
#
_symmetry.space_group_name_H-M   'P 1'
#
loop_
_entity.id
_entity.type
_entity.pdbx_description
1 polymer ?
#
loop_
_entity_poly.entity_id
_entity_poly.type
_entity_poly.pdbx_seq_one_letter_code
_entity_poly.pdbx_strand_id
1 'polypeptide(L)'
;ITFLDSIKSDFGGAYLLCGSMVREVAEKSRHQLALAGKLMGLCGYGKVIPEFIPSFSEFFFDKDYKKLSNLTNLALKNIDNPWKDALSNWIFEGQEAYDIAATAQEGFEDAFFSILSNYDPDVPLILTGGCALNVLVNEKVKSVYRRPLYVPPNPHDGSLSLGHLFLYRQPTERVNITYSGLPLLDRDEL
;
A
#
# COMPACT_ATOMS: atom_id res chain seq x y z
N ILE A 1 -21.56 10.40 6.24
CA ILE A 1 -20.19 10.01 5.89
C ILE A 1 -19.36 10.29 7.13
N THR A 2 -18.98 9.21 7.82
CA THR A 2 -18.02 9.33 8.93
C THR A 2 -16.64 9.31 8.30
N PHE A 3 -15.93 10.42 8.38
CA PHE A 3 -14.51 10.43 8.06
C PHE A 3 -13.80 9.69 9.20
N LEU A 4 -12.99 8.72 8.87
CA LEU A 4 -12.02 8.16 9.79
C LEU A 4 -11.14 9.31 10.27
N ASP A 5 -11.30 9.71 11.54
CA ASP A 5 -10.37 10.64 12.16
C ASP A 5 -8.96 10.14 11.83
N SER A 6 -8.17 11.05 11.29
CA SER A 6 -6.87 10.74 10.71
C SER A 6 -6.09 9.82 11.64
N ILE A 7 -6.03 8.56 11.27
CA ILE A 7 -5.09 7.64 11.89
C ILE A 7 -3.74 8.28 11.65
N LYS A 8 -3.06 8.64 12.72
CA LYS A 8 -1.74 9.32 12.68
C LYS A 8 -0.65 8.45 12.06
N SER A 9 -0.98 7.28 11.54
CA SER A 9 -0.08 6.32 10.93
C SER A 9 -0.13 6.43 9.41
N ASP A 10 1.04 6.49 8.80
CA ASP A 10 1.21 6.47 7.36
C ASP A 10 1.49 5.03 6.91
N PHE A 11 0.44 4.23 6.79
CA PHE A 11 0.55 2.85 6.33
C PHE A 11 1.22 2.74 4.95
N GLY A 12 0.94 3.68 4.05
CA GLY A 12 1.54 3.69 2.72
C GLY A 12 3.06 3.86 2.79
N GLY A 13 3.52 4.80 3.61
CA GLY A 13 4.95 5.01 3.85
C GLY A 13 5.61 3.79 4.50
N ALA A 14 4.98 3.19 5.50
CA ALA A 14 5.49 1.97 6.12
C ALA A 14 5.59 0.82 5.12
N TYR A 15 4.61 0.65 4.24
CA TYR A 15 4.64 -0.39 3.21
C TYR A 15 5.74 -0.16 2.16
N LEU A 16 5.98 1.10 1.77
CA LEU A 16 7.11 1.47 0.91
C LEU A 16 8.45 1.08 1.55
N LEU A 17 8.60 1.31 2.85
CA LEU A 17 9.80 0.96 3.59
C LEU A 17 10.01 -0.56 3.66
N CYS A 18 8.95 -1.35 3.84
CA CYS A 18 9.05 -2.81 3.70
C CYS A 18 9.59 -3.22 2.33
N GLY A 19 9.12 -2.56 1.26
CA GLY A 19 9.62 -2.79 -0.10
C GLY A 19 11.10 -2.46 -0.26
N SER A 20 11.62 -1.46 0.44
CA SER A 20 13.05 -1.09 0.39
C SER A 20 13.98 -2.12 1.03
N MET A 21 13.47 -2.93 1.95
CA MET A 21 14.24 -3.99 2.61
C MET A 21 14.45 -5.23 1.73
N VAL A 22 13.70 -5.35 0.64
CA VAL A 22 13.72 -6.51 -0.26
C VAL A 22 14.52 -6.18 -1.50
N ARG A 23 15.62 -6.93 -1.74
CA ARG A 23 16.56 -6.68 -2.83
C ARG A 23 15.88 -6.64 -4.19
N GLU A 24 15.08 -7.66 -4.51
CA GLU A 24 14.41 -7.79 -5.80
C GLU A 24 13.44 -6.64 -6.09
N VAL A 25 12.93 -6.01 -5.03
CA VAL A 25 12.06 -4.83 -5.13
C VAL A 25 12.89 -3.56 -5.24
N ALA A 26 13.89 -3.38 -4.36
CA ALA A 26 14.72 -2.18 -4.29
C ALA A 26 15.52 -1.96 -5.58
N GLU A 27 16.26 -2.97 -6.05
CA GLU A 27 17.10 -2.88 -7.25
C GLU A 27 16.31 -2.65 -8.55
N LYS A 28 15.08 -3.19 -8.62
CA LYS A 28 14.22 -3.05 -9.81
C LYS A 28 13.33 -1.81 -9.78
N SER A 29 13.37 -1.03 -8.70
CA SER A 29 12.54 0.17 -8.57
C SER A 29 13.31 1.41 -9.00
N ARG A 30 12.77 2.15 -9.97
CA ARG A 30 13.37 3.41 -10.45
C ARG A 30 13.08 4.59 -9.52
N HIS A 31 12.06 4.47 -8.68
CA HIS A 31 11.66 5.48 -7.70
C HIS A 31 10.92 4.79 -6.54
N GLN A 32 10.89 5.45 -5.40
CA GLN A 32 10.35 4.91 -4.15
C GLN A 32 8.88 4.48 -4.26
N LEU A 33 8.05 5.21 -4.99
CA LEU A 33 6.63 4.87 -5.15
C LEU A 33 6.38 3.51 -5.84
N ALA A 34 7.37 2.99 -6.59
CA ALA A 34 7.28 1.68 -7.21
C ALA A 34 7.48 0.52 -6.22
N LEU A 35 8.02 0.79 -5.03
CA LEU A 35 8.34 -0.25 -4.03
C LEU A 35 7.08 -0.98 -3.56
N ALA A 36 6.01 -0.26 -3.26
CA ALA A 36 4.77 -0.85 -2.74
C ALA A 36 4.13 -1.85 -3.70
N GLY A 37 3.94 -1.45 -4.97
CA GLY A 37 3.32 -2.34 -5.97
C GLY A 37 4.15 -3.58 -6.25
N LYS A 38 5.48 -3.46 -6.26
CA LYS A 38 6.38 -4.61 -6.47
C LYS A 38 6.41 -5.54 -5.26
N LEU A 39 6.44 -4.99 -4.03
CA LEU A 39 6.35 -5.79 -2.82
C LEU A 39 5.04 -6.60 -2.80
N MET A 40 3.92 -5.96 -3.09
CA MET A 40 2.61 -6.61 -3.19
C MET A 40 2.61 -7.72 -4.25
N GLY A 41 3.24 -7.51 -5.41
CA GLY A 41 3.37 -8.56 -6.43
C GLY A 41 4.28 -9.70 -5.99
N LEU A 42 5.32 -9.42 -5.21
CA LEU A 42 6.28 -10.42 -4.75
C LEU A 42 5.72 -11.34 -3.67
N CYS A 43 4.78 -10.84 -2.84
CA CYS A 43 4.23 -11.60 -1.71
C CYS A 43 3.56 -12.91 -2.12
N GLY A 44 3.07 -13.02 -3.37
CA GLY A 44 2.47 -14.24 -3.90
C GLY A 44 3.45 -15.43 -4.08
N TYR A 45 4.75 -15.19 -4.02
CA TYR A 45 5.79 -16.21 -4.16
C TYR A 45 6.37 -16.69 -2.83
N GLY A 46 6.03 -16.02 -1.73
CA GLY A 46 6.54 -16.31 -0.40
C GLY A 46 5.56 -17.06 0.49
N LYS A 47 6.06 -17.48 1.63
CA LYS A 47 5.26 -18.06 2.71
C LYS A 47 5.27 -17.10 3.90
N VAL A 48 4.10 -16.89 4.47
CA VAL A 48 3.96 -16.07 5.68
C VAL A 48 4.72 -16.73 6.83
N ILE A 49 5.48 -15.93 7.57
CA ILE A 49 6.16 -16.31 8.81
C ILE A 49 5.31 -15.79 9.99
N PRO A 50 4.47 -16.64 10.60
CA PRO A 50 3.44 -16.19 11.56
C PRO A 50 3.98 -15.42 12.76
N GLU A 51 5.16 -15.81 13.25
CA GLU A 51 5.82 -15.18 14.40
C GLU A 51 6.23 -13.73 14.16
N PHE A 52 6.31 -13.31 12.89
CA PHE A 52 6.70 -11.95 12.52
C PHE A 52 5.52 -11.02 12.22
N ILE A 53 4.32 -11.56 12.04
CA ILE A 53 3.11 -10.76 11.77
C ILE A 53 2.92 -9.65 12.82
N PRO A 54 2.99 -9.91 14.16
CA PRO A 54 2.79 -8.86 15.15
C PRO A 54 3.79 -7.71 15.02
N SER A 55 5.06 -8.01 14.72
CA SER A 55 6.10 -6.99 14.55
C SER A 55 5.82 -6.10 13.33
N PHE A 56 5.36 -6.68 12.22
CA PHE A 56 4.96 -5.90 11.05
C PHE A 56 3.69 -5.10 11.31
N SER A 57 2.68 -5.70 11.93
CA SER A 57 1.43 -5.02 12.28
C SER A 57 1.71 -3.78 13.15
N GLU A 58 2.50 -3.92 14.21
CA GLU A 58 2.91 -2.80 15.05
C GLU A 58 3.73 -1.75 14.27
N PHE A 59 4.62 -2.18 13.39
CA PHE A 59 5.40 -1.27 12.54
C PHE A 59 4.52 -0.41 11.64
N PHE A 60 3.42 -0.93 11.12
CA PHE A 60 2.49 -0.15 10.32
C PHE A 60 1.84 0.97 11.11
N PHE A 61 1.66 0.81 12.43
CA PHE A 61 1.10 1.87 13.27
C PHE A 61 2.09 2.97 13.63
N ASP A 62 3.31 2.64 14.01
CA ASP A 62 4.25 3.61 14.59
C ASP A 62 5.55 3.85 13.78
N LYS A 63 5.81 3.01 12.76
CA LYS A 63 7.03 3.03 11.94
C LYS A 63 8.33 2.91 12.77
N ASP A 64 8.27 2.31 13.95
CA ASP A 64 9.45 2.06 14.74
C ASP A 64 10.22 0.84 14.21
N TYR A 65 11.30 1.09 13.47
CA TYR A 65 12.18 0.04 12.94
C TYR A 65 12.76 -0.89 13.99
N LYS A 66 12.82 -0.45 15.25
CA LYS A 66 13.29 -1.32 16.34
C LYS A 66 12.40 -2.54 16.50
N LYS A 67 11.12 -2.43 16.18
CA LYS A 67 10.17 -3.54 16.19
C LYS A 67 10.46 -4.57 15.11
N LEU A 68 10.98 -4.14 13.97
CA LEU A 68 11.47 -5.05 12.93
C LEU A 68 12.89 -5.56 13.20
N SER A 69 13.63 -4.99 14.15
CA SER A 69 15.01 -5.40 14.48
C SER A 69 15.11 -6.81 15.04
N ASN A 70 14.00 -7.38 15.51
CA ASN A 70 13.93 -8.77 15.92
C ASN A 70 13.97 -9.75 14.73
N LEU A 71 13.61 -9.25 13.53
CA LEU A 71 13.62 -10.03 12.27
C LEU A 71 15.02 -10.11 11.67
N THR A 72 15.85 -9.11 11.99
CA THR A 72 17.21 -9.03 11.46
C THR A 72 18.15 -8.64 12.56
N ASN A 73 19.11 -9.48 12.89
CA ASN A 73 20.13 -9.16 13.88
C ASN A 73 21.03 -7.97 13.49
N LEU A 74 20.84 -7.31 12.34
CA LEU A 74 21.95 -6.59 11.78
C LEU A 74 21.74 -5.16 11.29
N ALA A 75 20.74 -4.85 10.49
CA ALA A 75 20.92 -3.69 9.64
C ALA A 75 20.04 -2.48 10.00
N LEU A 76 18.83 -2.71 10.49
CA LEU A 76 17.86 -1.63 10.72
C LEU A 76 18.28 -0.65 11.84
N LYS A 77 19.15 -1.08 12.76
CA LYS A 77 19.66 -0.22 13.84
C LYS A 77 20.52 0.94 13.36
N ASN A 78 21.06 0.85 12.14
CA ASN A 78 22.02 1.80 11.58
C ASN A 78 21.43 2.63 10.43
N ILE A 79 20.13 2.55 10.16
CA ILE A 79 19.50 3.36 9.13
C ILE A 79 19.10 4.72 9.70
N ASP A 80 19.94 5.73 9.47
CA ASP A 80 19.70 7.10 9.93
C ASP A 80 18.56 7.77 9.14
N ASN A 81 18.41 7.43 7.87
CA ASN A 81 17.36 7.97 7.02
C ASN A 81 16.87 6.94 6.01
N PRO A 82 15.83 6.17 6.36
CA PRO A 82 15.32 5.10 5.50
C PRO A 82 14.80 5.60 4.14
N TRP A 83 14.35 6.83 4.07
CA TRP A 83 13.87 7.41 2.81
C TRP A 83 14.99 7.76 1.84
N LYS A 84 16.10 8.27 2.35
CA LYS A 84 17.28 8.61 1.54
C LYS A 84 17.89 7.35 0.92
N ASP A 85 17.92 6.28 1.70
CA ASP A 85 18.62 5.06 1.35
C ASP A 85 17.69 3.93 0.90
N ALA A 86 16.40 4.23 0.73
CA ALA A 86 15.34 3.25 0.46
C ALA A 86 15.54 2.39 -0.79
N LEU A 87 16.41 2.78 -1.72
CA LEU A 87 16.72 2.00 -2.93
C LEU A 87 18.07 1.29 -2.87
N SER A 88 18.87 1.50 -1.82
CA SER A 88 20.23 0.98 -1.68
C SER A 88 20.45 0.10 -0.45
N ASN A 89 19.56 0.14 0.54
CA ASN A 89 19.72 -0.57 1.82
C ASN A 89 18.75 -1.76 1.94
N TRP A 90 18.79 -2.65 0.97
CA TRP A 90 18.05 -3.93 1.09
C TRP A 90 18.78 -4.88 2.05
N ILE A 91 17.99 -5.75 2.70
CA ILE A 91 18.45 -6.68 3.73
C ILE A 91 18.14 -8.12 3.35
N PHE A 92 17.00 -8.35 2.72
CA PHE A 92 16.50 -9.66 2.36
C PHE A 92 16.67 -9.93 0.87
N GLU A 93 17.08 -11.13 0.52
CA GLU A 93 17.23 -11.59 -0.85
C GLU A 93 16.78 -13.05 -1.02
N GLY A 94 16.49 -13.46 -2.25
CA GLY A 94 16.08 -14.82 -2.58
C GLY A 94 14.77 -15.23 -1.92
N GLN A 95 14.69 -16.49 -1.44
CA GLN A 95 13.46 -17.01 -0.84
C GLN A 95 13.05 -16.25 0.42
N GLU A 96 14.02 -15.82 1.23
CA GLU A 96 13.75 -15.02 2.43
C GLU A 96 13.05 -13.70 2.08
N ALA A 97 13.45 -13.06 0.98
CA ALA A 97 12.80 -11.85 0.49
C ALA A 97 11.34 -12.08 0.14
N TYR A 98 11.00 -13.21 -0.47
CA TYR A 98 9.62 -13.57 -0.79
C TYR A 98 8.79 -13.83 0.46
N ASP A 99 9.36 -14.54 1.43
CA ASP A 99 8.70 -14.86 2.70
C ASP A 99 8.48 -13.58 3.55
N ILE A 100 9.43 -12.67 3.55
CA ILE A 100 9.29 -11.35 4.18
C ILE A 100 8.24 -10.49 3.46
N ALA A 101 8.19 -10.52 2.12
CA ALA A 101 7.15 -9.81 1.37
C ALA A 101 5.75 -10.33 1.70
N ALA A 102 5.58 -11.65 1.77
CA ALA A 102 4.32 -12.27 2.17
C ALA A 102 3.93 -11.91 3.61
N THR A 103 4.90 -11.91 4.52
CA THR A 103 4.69 -11.60 5.94
C THR A 103 4.37 -10.11 6.16
N ALA A 104 5.05 -9.22 5.43
CA ALA A 104 4.76 -7.79 5.46
C ALA A 104 3.35 -7.49 4.93
N GLN A 105 2.90 -8.18 3.89
CA GLN A 105 1.53 -8.06 3.39
C GLN A 105 0.51 -8.52 4.43
N GLU A 106 0.72 -9.67 5.06
CA GLU A 106 -0.17 -10.16 6.12
C GLU A 106 -0.19 -9.23 7.33
N GLY A 107 0.96 -8.68 7.76
CA GLY A 107 1.02 -7.69 8.84
C GLY A 107 0.32 -6.37 8.47
N PHE A 108 0.40 -5.94 7.21
CA PHE A 108 -0.36 -4.81 6.72
C PHE A 108 -1.87 -5.07 6.79
N GLU A 109 -2.31 -6.24 6.39
CA GLU A 109 -3.70 -6.65 6.44
C GLU A 109 -4.20 -6.73 7.89
N ASP A 110 -3.44 -7.34 8.79
CA ASP A 110 -3.74 -7.41 10.22
C ASP A 110 -3.94 -6.02 10.82
N ALA A 111 -3.02 -5.09 10.56
CA ALA A 111 -3.12 -3.71 10.99
C ALA A 111 -4.34 -3.01 10.39
N PHE A 112 -4.61 -3.18 9.10
CA PHE A 112 -5.76 -2.60 8.42
C PHE A 112 -7.08 -3.11 9.00
N PHE A 113 -7.21 -4.42 9.18
CA PHE A 113 -8.45 -5.02 9.69
C PHE A 113 -8.66 -4.74 11.18
N SER A 114 -7.61 -4.55 11.96
CA SER A 114 -7.72 -4.11 13.35
C SER A 114 -8.39 -2.73 13.45
N ILE A 115 -8.10 -1.85 12.50
CA ILE A 115 -8.76 -0.55 12.40
C ILE A 115 -10.20 -0.73 11.93
N LEU A 116 -10.41 -1.51 10.87
CA LEU A 116 -11.72 -1.70 10.27
C LEU A 116 -12.72 -2.34 11.25
N SER A 117 -12.25 -3.16 12.18
CA SER A 117 -13.08 -3.81 13.21
C SER A 117 -13.75 -2.85 14.18
N ASN A 118 -13.28 -1.61 14.27
CA ASN A 118 -13.89 -0.57 15.09
C ASN A 118 -15.13 0.09 14.43
N TYR A 119 -15.45 -0.31 13.20
CA TYR A 119 -16.56 0.27 12.44
C TYR A 119 -17.63 -0.77 12.14
N ASP A 120 -18.87 -0.30 12.11
CA ASP A 120 -20.03 -1.14 11.81
C ASP A 120 -19.83 -1.90 10.48
N PRO A 121 -19.86 -3.24 10.50
CA PRO A 121 -19.63 -4.05 9.31
C PRO A 121 -20.71 -3.90 8.23
N ASP A 122 -21.90 -3.46 8.59
CA ASP A 122 -23.02 -3.32 7.66
C ASP A 122 -22.96 -2.00 6.85
N VAL A 123 -22.08 -1.07 7.26
CA VAL A 123 -21.94 0.21 6.54
C VAL A 123 -21.02 0.03 5.32
N PRO A 124 -21.46 0.45 4.12
CA PRO A 124 -20.59 0.44 2.93
C PRO A 124 -19.30 1.21 3.14
N LEU A 125 -18.20 0.67 2.60
CA LEU A 125 -16.87 1.24 2.75
C LEU A 125 -16.42 1.91 1.45
N ILE A 126 -15.88 3.12 1.57
CA ILE A 126 -15.19 3.81 0.49
C ILE A 126 -13.70 3.91 0.89
N LEU A 127 -12.82 3.32 0.10
CA LEU A 127 -11.38 3.40 0.31
C LEU A 127 -10.75 4.40 -0.66
N THR A 128 -10.00 5.35 -0.11
CA THR A 128 -9.23 6.35 -0.85
C THR A 128 -7.81 6.45 -0.28
N GLY A 129 -6.94 7.16 -0.98
CA GLY A 129 -5.53 7.25 -0.62
C GLY A 129 -4.70 6.13 -1.25
N GLY A 130 -3.37 6.21 -1.11
CA GLY A 130 -2.43 5.26 -1.71
C GLY A 130 -2.64 3.81 -1.27
N CYS A 131 -3.05 3.58 -0.02
CA CYS A 131 -3.33 2.24 0.49
C CYS A 131 -4.52 1.55 -0.21
N ALA A 132 -5.46 2.32 -0.78
CA ALA A 132 -6.56 1.78 -1.56
C ALA A 132 -6.12 1.11 -2.89
N LEU A 133 -4.85 1.28 -3.28
CA LEU A 133 -4.24 0.54 -4.38
C LEU A 133 -3.83 -0.90 -4.00
N ASN A 134 -3.87 -1.27 -2.72
CA ASN A 134 -3.60 -2.64 -2.30
C ASN A 134 -4.79 -3.55 -2.65
N VAL A 135 -4.67 -4.22 -3.79
CA VAL A 135 -5.74 -5.07 -4.32
C VAL A 135 -6.01 -6.31 -3.47
N LEU A 136 -5.02 -6.77 -2.71
CA LEU A 136 -5.16 -7.94 -1.83
C LEU A 136 -6.05 -7.62 -0.63
N VAL A 137 -5.83 -6.46 0.01
CA VAL A 137 -6.71 -5.96 1.07
C VAL A 137 -8.12 -5.72 0.53
N ASN A 138 -8.23 -5.08 -0.63
CA ASN A 138 -9.54 -4.80 -1.24
C ASN A 138 -10.32 -6.09 -1.50
N GLU A 139 -9.65 -7.13 -1.98
CA GLU A 139 -10.26 -8.44 -2.19
C GLU A 139 -10.68 -9.09 -0.87
N LYS A 140 -9.84 -9.06 0.18
CA LYS A 140 -10.21 -9.57 1.50
C LYS A 140 -11.41 -8.83 2.11
N VAL A 141 -11.49 -7.50 1.97
CA VAL A 141 -12.64 -6.72 2.44
C VAL A 141 -13.92 -7.21 1.77
N LYS A 142 -13.88 -7.46 0.48
CA LYS A 142 -15.04 -7.89 -0.30
C LYS A 142 -15.42 -9.35 -0.05
N SER A 143 -14.44 -10.26 -0.09
CA SER A 143 -14.68 -11.71 -0.08
C SER A 143 -14.86 -12.27 1.32
N VAL A 144 -14.00 -11.91 2.27
CA VAL A 144 -13.99 -12.43 3.62
C VAL A 144 -14.97 -11.68 4.51
N TYR A 145 -14.89 -10.36 4.50
CA TYR A 145 -15.76 -9.52 5.35
C TYR A 145 -17.11 -9.21 4.71
N ARG A 146 -17.30 -9.58 3.42
CA ARG A 146 -18.54 -9.39 2.64
C ARG A 146 -19.10 -7.97 2.70
N ARG A 147 -18.23 -7.01 2.97
CA ARG A 147 -18.59 -5.61 3.11
C ARG A 147 -18.68 -4.94 1.72
N PRO A 148 -19.74 -4.21 1.42
CA PRO A 148 -19.81 -3.42 0.20
C PRO A 148 -18.64 -2.44 0.14
N LEU A 149 -17.80 -2.59 -0.89
CA LEU A 149 -16.58 -1.80 -1.06
C LEU A 149 -16.62 -1.03 -2.38
N TYR A 150 -16.34 0.25 -2.30
CA TYR A 150 -16.07 1.10 -3.47
C TYR A 150 -14.66 1.69 -3.37
N VAL A 151 -13.86 1.46 -4.39
CA VAL A 151 -12.56 2.10 -4.60
C VAL A 151 -12.70 2.96 -5.85
N PRO A 152 -12.56 4.30 -5.75
CA PRO A 152 -12.67 5.16 -6.91
C PRO A 152 -11.55 4.88 -7.91
N PRO A 153 -11.76 5.09 -9.21
CA PRO A 153 -10.68 5.07 -10.19
C PRO A 153 -9.64 6.10 -9.78
N ASN A 154 -8.37 5.71 -9.75
CA ASN A 154 -7.30 6.60 -9.32
C ASN A 154 -7.47 7.15 -7.88
N PRO A 155 -7.47 6.28 -6.85
CA PRO A 155 -7.80 6.66 -5.48
C PRO A 155 -6.70 7.46 -4.74
N HIS A 156 -5.51 7.59 -5.32
CA HIS A 156 -4.33 8.24 -4.74
C HIS A 156 -4.25 9.74 -5.10
N ASP A 157 -3.20 10.42 -4.66
CA ASP A 157 -2.99 11.87 -4.83
C ASP A 157 -3.06 12.36 -6.27
N GLY A 158 -2.81 11.49 -7.26
CA GLY A 158 -2.93 11.82 -8.68
C GLY A 158 -4.32 12.27 -9.12
N SER A 159 -5.36 12.01 -8.33
CA SER A 159 -6.73 12.46 -8.61
C SER A 159 -7.13 13.77 -7.94
N LEU A 160 -6.26 14.36 -7.11
CA LEU A 160 -6.60 15.60 -6.37
C LEU A 160 -6.96 16.77 -7.29
N SER A 161 -6.24 16.95 -8.38
CA SER A 161 -6.54 18.00 -9.36
C SER A 161 -7.94 17.83 -9.97
N LEU A 162 -8.33 16.61 -10.27
CA LEU A 162 -9.66 16.28 -10.78
C LEU A 162 -10.73 16.50 -9.70
N GLY A 163 -10.43 16.12 -8.45
CA GLY A 163 -11.31 16.37 -7.31
C GLY A 163 -11.57 17.86 -7.11
N HIS A 164 -10.54 18.70 -7.20
CA HIS A 164 -10.67 20.17 -7.13
C HIS A 164 -11.52 20.72 -8.29
N LEU A 165 -11.33 20.19 -9.51
CA LEU A 165 -12.15 20.57 -10.65
C LEU A 165 -13.63 20.25 -10.40
N PHE A 166 -13.94 19.07 -9.86
CA PHE A 166 -15.31 18.66 -9.56
C PHE A 166 -15.95 19.46 -8.42
N LEU A 167 -15.15 19.94 -7.46
CA LEU A 167 -15.64 20.87 -6.44
C LEU A 167 -16.03 22.22 -7.05
N TYR A 168 -15.27 22.69 -8.03
CA TYR A 168 -15.55 23.95 -8.71
C TYR A 168 -16.67 23.83 -9.75
N ARG A 169 -16.67 22.74 -10.52
CA ARG A 169 -17.66 22.47 -11.54
C ARG A 169 -18.13 21.03 -11.44
N GLN A 170 -19.26 20.81 -10.78
CA GLN A 170 -19.83 19.48 -10.64
C GLN A 170 -20.26 18.96 -12.01
N PRO A 171 -19.85 17.72 -12.37
CA PRO A 171 -20.29 17.10 -13.61
C PRO A 171 -21.80 16.82 -13.52
N THR A 172 -22.51 17.12 -14.58
CA THR A 172 -23.97 16.85 -14.72
C THR A 172 -24.23 15.44 -15.24
N GLU A 173 -23.21 14.77 -15.76
CA GLU A 173 -23.27 13.44 -16.32
C GLU A 173 -22.16 12.57 -15.75
N ARG A 174 -22.29 11.25 -15.93
CA ARG A 174 -21.25 10.30 -15.52
C ARG A 174 -19.99 10.50 -16.36
N VAL A 175 -18.90 10.87 -15.73
CA VAL A 175 -17.59 11.04 -16.37
C VAL A 175 -16.79 9.74 -16.30
N ASN A 176 -16.27 9.28 -17.42
CA ASN A 176 -15.30 8.19 -17.46
C ASN A 176 -13.89 8.76 -17.22
N ILE A 177 -13.47 8.77 -15.99
CA ILE A 177 -12.20 9.37 -15.56
C ILE A 177 -10.99 8.63 -16.15
N THR A 178 -11.12 7.33 -16.40
CA THR A 178 -10.00 6.48 -16.84
C THR A 178 -9.57 6.78 -18.28
N TYR A 179 -10.51 7.25 -19.12
CA TYR A 179 -10.30 7.46 -20.55
C TYR A 179 -10.68 8.88 -21.01
N SER A 180 -10.52 9.87 -20.15
CA SER A 180 -10.91 11.25 -20.42
C SER A 180 -9.84 12.07 -21.15
N GLY A 181 -8.66 11.50 -21.42
CA GLY A 181 -7.60 12.15 -22.19
C GLY A 181 -7.85 12.12 -23.70
N LEU A 182 -7.17 13.03 -24.41
CA LEU A 182 -7.10 12.96 -25.88
C LEU A 182 -6.27 11.73 -26.29
N PRO A 183 -6.59 11.07 -27.41
CA PRO A 183 -5.71 10.02 -27.96
C PRO A 183 -4.33 10.60 -28.22
N LEU A 184 -3.31 9.96 -27.65
CA LEU A 184 -1.91 10.36 -27.82
C LEU A 184 -1.33 9.96 -29.19
N LEU A 185 -2.02 9.06 -29.88
CA LEU A 185 -1.59 8.55 -31.18
C LEU A 185 -2.72 8.78 -32.19
N ASP A 186 -2.37 9.37 -33.29
CA ASP A 186 -3.25 9.37 -34.47
C ASP A 186 -3.30 7.94 -35.00
N ARG A 187 -4.50 7.35 -35.02
CA ARG A 187 -4.69 5.96 -35.47
C ARG A 187 -4.40 5.79 -36.97
N ASP A 188 -4.39 6.90 -37.68
CA ASP A 188 -4.12 6.91 -39.13
C ASP A 188 -2.60 6.98 -39.45
N GLU A 189 -1.75 7.16 -38.40
CA GLU A 189 -0.29 7.12 -38.51
C GLU A 189 0.32 5.78 -38.08
N LEU A 190 -0.48 4.79 -37.70
CA LEU A 190 -0.09 3.41 -37.37
C LEU A 190 -0.45 2.46 -38.52
#